data_c0afb5e8e44b06d7f72cbbec883230c8
#
_entry.id   c0afb5e8e44b06d7f72cbbec883230c8
#
_cell.length_a   1.000
_cell.length_b   1.000
_cell.length_c   1.000
_cell.angle_alpha   90.00
_cell.angle_beta   90.00
_cell.angle_gamma   90.00
#
_symmetry.space_group_name_H-M   'P 1'
#
loop_
_entity.id
_entity.type
_entity.pdbx_description
1 polymer ?
#
loop_
_entity_poly.entity_id
_entity_poly.type
_entity_poly.pdbx_seq_one_letter_code
_entity_poly.pdbx_strand_id
1 'polypeptide(L)'
;MTVPEPRIIPPESEQSRLKGFLKAVIRFIALICVLPILAVYWFNAALFGRNRALESASQLLSLFPGISGQYLRRAFLQQVLAKCHSSTLVEFGTLFSQTGAELGENVYVGPRCQLGLVRLERDVLLASGVQIPSGGKTHYFDDPSRPIREQGGERRMVTIGAGTWIGTGAIVLEDVGKGAIVAAGSVVTKPIPENAVAAGVPAKVIRTRFEKGEGEKG
;
A
#
# COMPACT_ATOMS: atom_id res chain seq x y z
N MET A 1 10.33 30.72 35.38
CA MET A 1 10.32 29.39 34.72
C MET A 1 9.25 28.56 35.40
N THR A 2 8.06 28.48 34.82
CA THR A 2 6.95 27.66 35.32
C THR A 2 7.15 26.25 34.83
N VAL A 3 7.32 25.30 35.75
CA VAL A 3 7.40 23.86 35.45
C VAL A 3 6.03 23.44 34.88
N PRO A 4 5.96 22.80 33.68
CA PRO A 4 4.69 22.35 33.15
C PRO A 4 4.12 21.25 34.05
N GLU A 5 2.84 21.35 34.39
CA GLU A 5 2.13 20.31 35.14
C GLU A 5 2.18 18.95 34.42
N PRO A 6 2.37 17.87 35.19
CA PRO A 6 2.38 16.52 34.62
C PRO A 6 0.99 16.21 34.03
N ARG A 7 0.93 15.89 32.74
CA ARG A 7 -0.29 15.38 32.09
C ARG A 7 -0.66 14.04 32.71
N ILE A 8 -1.74 14.03 33.50
CA ILE A 8 -2.35 12.79 33.98
C ILE A 8 -2.97 12.08 32.79
N ILE A 9 -2.37 10.97 32.36
CA ILE A 9 -2.97 10.07 31.34
C ILE A 9 -4.09 9.32 32.06
N PRO A 10 -5.37 9.49 31.66
CA PRO A 10 -6.46 8.75 32.30
C PRO A 10 -6.25 7.24 32.07
N PRO A 11 -6.60 6.39 33.06
CA PRO A 11 -6.49 4.95 32.92
C PRO A 11 -7.35 4.48 31.73
N GLU A 12 -6.79 3.56 30.91
CA GLU A 12 -7.53 2.95 29.80
C GLU A 12 -8.88 2.40 30.30
N SER A 13 -9.96 2.85 29.66
CA SER A 13 -11.28 2.35 30.02
C SER A 13 -11.37 0.84 29.83
N GLU A 14 -12.11 0.15 30.68
CA GLU A 14 -12.33 -1.31 30.63
C GLU A 14 -12.83 -1.75 29.24
N GLN A 15 -13.62 -0.91 28.58
CA GLN A 15 -14.06 -1.11 27.19
C GLN A 15 -12.90 -1.06 26.17
N SER A 16 -11.86 -0.26 26.42
CA SER A 16 -10.68 -0.20 25.54
C SER A 16 -9.87 -1.49 25.64
N ARG A 17 -9.68 -2.02 26.84
CA ARG A 17 -8.97 -3.28 27.09
C ARG A 17 -9.71 -4.48 26.46
N LEU A 18 -11.04 -4.54 26.63
CA LEU A 18 -11.87 -5.60 26.04
C LEU A 18 -11.81 -5.57 24.49
N LYS A 19 -11.90 -4.40 23.87
CA LYS A 19 -11.74 -4.22 22.42
C LYS A 19 -10.35 -4.64 21.94
N GLY A 20 -9.30 -4.32 22.72
CA GLY A 20 -7.92 -4.72 22.42
C GLY A 20 -7.77 -6.24 22.44
N PHE A 21 -8.28 -6.89 23.49
CA PHE A 21 -8.27 -8.35 23.63
C PHE A 21 -9.03 -9.03 22.48
N LEU A 22 -10.24 -8.58 22.17
CA LEU A 22 -11.04 -9.12 21.08
C LEU A 22 -10.32 -9.02 19.72
N LYS A 23 -9.69 -7.87 19.43
CA LYS A 23 -8.87 -7.71 18.22
C LYS A 23 -7.69 -8.68 18.17
N ALA A 24 -7.04 -8.94 19.32
CA ALA A 24 -5.93 -9.90 19.38
C ALA A 24 -6.42 -11.34 19.09
N VAL A 25 -7.55 -11.74 19.67
CA VAL A 25 -8.17 -13.06 19.41
C VAL A 25 -8.52 -13.21 17.93
N ILE A 26 -9.17 -12.20 17.33
CA ILE A 26 -9.52 -12.24 15.89
C ILE A 26 -8.27 -12.36 15.02
N ARG A 27 -7.19 -11.62 15.34
CA ARG A 27 -5.91 -11.71 14.63
C ARG A 27 -5.30 -13.11 14.73
N PHE A 28 -5.35 -13.72 15.90
CA PHE A 28 -4.86 -15.08 16.12
C PHE A 28 -5.66 -16.11 15.31
N ILE A 29 -6.99 -16.01 15.34
CA ILE A 29 -7.87 -16.87 14.52
C ILE A 29 -7.55 -16.69 13.02
N ALA A 30 -7.42 -15.44 12.56
CA ALA A 30 -7.08 -15.17 11.16
C ALA A 30 -5.73 -15.79 10.77
N LEU A 31 -4.74 -15.76 11.67
CA LEU A 31 -3.45 -16.41 11.44
C LEU A 31 -3.61 -17.93 11.28
N ILE A 32 -4.38 -18.58 12.16
CA ILE A 32 -4.66 -20.02 12.05
C ILE A 32 -5.34 -20.32 10.70
N CYS A 33 -6.32 -19.53 10.30
CA CYS A 33 -7.05 -19.73 9.05
C CYS A 33 -6.16 -19.61 7.81
N VAL A 34 -5.10 -18.81 7.85
CA VAL A 34 -4.17 -18.66 6.70
C VAL A 34 -3.03 -19.66 6.70
N LEU A 35 -2.82 -20.47 7.74
CA LEU A 35 -1.74 -21.49 7.79
C LEU A 35 -1.75 -22.42 6.58
N PRO A 36 -2.89 -22.98 6.13
CA PRO A 36 -2.90 -23.81 4.93
C PRO A 36 -2.46 -23.06 3.68
N ILE A 37 -2.87 -21.80 3.55
CA ILE A 37 -2.49 -20.94 2.42
C ILE A 37 -0.98 -20.63 2.48
N LEU A 38 -0.43 -20.39 3.68
CA LEU A 38 1.00 -20.20 3.88
C LEU A 38 1.80 -21.47 3.54
N ALA A 39 1.32 -22.65 3.88
CA ALA A 39 1.96 -23.91 3.50
C ALA A 39 2.03 -24.07 1.97
N VAL A 40 0.92 -23.80 1.27
CA VAL A 40 0.88 -23.81 -0.22
C VAL A 40 1.77 -22.71 -0.79
N TYR A 41 1.78 -21.53 -0.19
CA TYR A 41 2.67 -20.44 -0.60
C TYR A 41 4.14 -20.85 -0.53
N TRP A 42 4.60 -21.40 0.60
CA TRP A 42 6.00 -21.80 0.76
C TRP A 42 6.40 -22.95 -0.16
N PHE A 43 5.49 -23.90 -0.39
CA PHE A 43 5.70 -24.96 -1.38
C PHE A 43 5.86 -24.37 -2.79
N ASN A 44 4.96 -23.50 -3.23
CA ASN A 44 5.05 -22.84 -4.52
C ASN A 44 6.28 -21.91 -4.62
N ALA A 45 6.65 -21.26 -3.53
CA ALA A 45 7.82 -20.40 -3.48
C ALA A 45 9.14 -21.18 -3.70
N ALA A 46 9.21 -22.39 -3.19
CA ALA A 46 10.36 -23.29 -3.43
C ALA A 46 10.45 -23.75 -4.90
N LEU A 47 9.32 -23.92 -5.58
CA LEU A 47 9.28 -24.39 -6.97
C LEU A 47 9.38 -23.26 -8.00
N PHE A 48 8.68 -22.14 -7.77
CA PHE A 48 8.46 -21.09 -8.78
C PHE A 48 8.99 -19.71 -8.36
N GLY A 49 9.55 -19.60 -7.16
CA GLY A 49 10.02 -18.35 -6.57
C GLY A 49 8.94 -17.58 -5.81
N ARG A 50 9.40 -16.79 -4.82
CA ARG A 50 8.54 -16.12 -3.81
C ARG A 50 7.53 -15.14 -4.42
N ASN A 51 7.92 -14.39 -5.44
CA ASN A 51 7.04 -13.37 -6.03
C ASN A 51 5.88 -14.04 -6.79
N ARG A 52 6.13 -15.10 -7.55
CA ARG A 52 5.08 -15.81 -8.29
C ARG A 52 4.12 -16.55 -7.34
N ALA A 53 4.64 -17.09 -6.25
CA ALA A 53 3.81 -17.68 -5.19
C ALA A 53 2.93 -16.61 -4.50
N LEU A 54 3.47 -15.39 -4.26
CA LEU A 54 2.72 -14.27 -3.73
C LEU A 54 1.57 -13.85 -4.65
N GLU A 55 1.81 -13.74 -5.96
CA GLU A 55 0.76 -13.41 -6.94
C GLU A 55 -0.42 -14.39 -6.83
N SER A 56 -0.16 -15.68 -6.84
CA SER A 56 -1.21 -16.72 -6.73
C SER A 56 -1.97 -16.64 -5.40
N ALA A 57 -1.26 -16.50 -4.27
CA ALA A 57 -1.87 -16.42 -2.95
C ALA A 57 -2.65 -15.12 -2.76
N SER A 58 -2.15 -13.99 -3.29
CA SER A 58 -2.84 -12.71 -3.21
C SER A 58 -4.13 -12.70 -4.03
N GLN A 59 -4.16 -13.35 -5.20
CA GLN A 59 -5.36 -13.54 -6.00
C GLN A 59 -6.43 -14.30 -5.21
N LEU A 60 -6.08 -15.45 -4.61
CA LEU A 60 -7.00 -16.23 -3.80
C LEU A 60 -7.55 -15.39 -2.63
N LEU A 61 -6.68 -14.75 -1.86
CA LEU A 61 -7.06 -13.94 -0.69
C LEU A 61 -7.84 -12.68 -1.06
N SER A 62 -7.65 -12.16 -2.28
CA SER A 62 -8.36 -10.99 -2.78
C SER A 62 -9.87 -11.22 -2.92
N LEU A 63 -10.30 -12.47 -3.07
CA LEU A 63 -11.71 -12.85 -3.26
C LEU A 63 -12.53 -12.85 -1.97
N PHE A 64 -11.89 -12.83 -0.79
CA PHE A 64 -12.60 -12.78 0.48
C PHE A 64 -13.09 -11.37 0.79
N PRO A 65 -14.40 -11.11 0.81
CA PRO A 65 -14.94 -9.77 1.03
C PRO A 65 -14.97 -9.38 2.52
N GLY A 66 -15.16 -8.08 2.75
CA GLY A 66 -15.48 -7.52 4.07
C GLY A 66 -14.37 -7.63 5.11
N ILE A 67 -14.78 -7.45 6.36
CA ILE A 67 -13.86 -7.38 7.51
C ILE A 67 -13.05 -8.68 7.69
N SER A 68 -13.68 -9.84 7.50
CA SER A 68 -12.99 -11.14 7.58
C SER A 68 -11.86 -11.22 6.54
N GLY A 69 -12.12 -10.80 5.29
CA GLY A 69 -11.10 -10.72 4.24
C GLY A 69 -9.94 -9.80 4.58
N GLN A 70 -10.19 -8.64 5.20
CA GLN A 70 -9.14 -7.72 5.66
C GLN A 70 -8.21 -8.40 6.69
N TYR A 71 -8.77 -9.11 7.66
CA TYR A 71 -7.99 -9.85 8.67
C TYR A 71 -7.16 -10.97 8.05
N LEU A 72 -7.74 -11.76 7.12
CA LEU A 72 -7.03 -12.85 6.45
C LEU A 72 -5.89 -12.31 5.58
N ARG A 73 -6.14 -11.30 4.73
CA ARG A 73 -5.11 -10.69 3.90
C ARG A 73 -3.96 -10.15 4.74
N ARG A 74 -4.26 -9.38 5.78
CA ARG A 74 -3.23 -8.85 6.67
C ARG A 74 -2.43 -9.97 7.35
N ALA A 75 -3.09 -10.99 7.92
CA ALA A 75 -2.41 -12.11 8.58
C ALA A 75 -1.43 -12.82 7.64
N PHE A 76 -1.81 -13.04 6.38
CA PHE A 76 -0.96 -13.61 5.36
C PHE A 76 0.19 -12.67 4.97
N LEU A 77 -0.10 -11.41 4.64
CA LEU A 77 0.87 -10.43 4.18
C LEU A 77 1.95 -10.13 5.22
N GLN A 78 1.62 -10.19 6.51
CA GLN A 78 2.59 -10.08 7.61
C GLN A 78 3.65 -11.18 7.62
N GLN A 79 3.38 -12.35 7.02
CA GLN A 79 4.31 -13.48 6.96
C GLN A 79 5.16 -13.50 5.70
N VAL A 80 4.72 -12.82 4.63
CA VAL A 80 5.31 -12.98 3.30
C VAL A 80 5.95 -11.71 2.72
N LEU A 81 5.46 -10.53 3.09
CA LEU A 81 6.05 -9.25 2.67
C LEU A 81 7.27 -8.89 3.51
N ALA A 82 8.14 -8.03 2.96
CA ALA A 82 9.29 -7.48 3.69
C ALA A 82 8.85 -6.76 4.97
N LYS A 83 7.71 -6.04 4.92
CA LYS A 83 7.10 -5.39 6.08
C LYS A 83 5.58 -5.26 5.88
N CYS A 84 4.80 -5.59 6.91
CA CYS A 84 3.38 -5.28 6.96
C CYS A 84 2.97 -5.01 8.41
N HIS A 85 2.67 -3.74 8.71
CA HIS A 85 2.31 -3.34 10.07
C HIS A 85 0.95 -3.91 10.49
N SER A 86 0.77 -4.17 11.78
CA SER A 86 -0.46 -4.80 12.33
C SER A 86 -1.71 -3.92 12.26
N SER A 87 -1.57 -2.62 11.97
CA SER A 87 -2.68 -1.69 11.75
C SER A 87 -3.01 -1.45 10.28
N THR A 88 -2.24 -2.04 9.34
CA THR A 88 -2.51 -1.94 7.90
C THR A 88 -3.86 -2.55 7.56
N LEU A 89 -4.62 -1.87 6.70
CA LEU A 89 -5.86 -2.38 6.11
C LEU A 89 -5.67 -2.58 4.60
N VAL A 90 -6.01 -3.76 4.11
CA VAL A 90 -5.96 -4.10 2.68
C VAL A 90 -7.35 -4.57 2.26
N GLU A 91 -7.96 -3.84 1.33
CA GLU A 91 -9.32 -4.07 0.90
C GLU A 91 -9.44 -5.16 -0.19
N PHE A 92 -10.69 -5.58 -0.41
CA PHE A 92 -11.09 -6.60 -1.38
C PHE A 92 -10.56 -6.34 -2.79
N GLY A 93 -10.13 -7.41 -3.47
CA GLY A 93 -9.66 -7.34 -4.86
C GLY A 93 -8.23 -6.79 -5.03
N THR A 94 -7.54 -6.42 -3.95
CA THR A 94 -6.18 -5.88 -4.03
C THR A 94 -5.16 -6.99 -4.20
N LEU A 95 -4.21 -6.79 -5.14
CA LEU A 95 -3.20 -7.75 -5.55
C LEU A 95 -1.79 -7.24 -5.26
N PHE A 96 -0.89 -8.16 -4.91
CA PHE A 96 0.53 -7.91 -4.71
C PHE A 96 1.36 -8.82 -5.63
N SER A 97 2.41 -8.27 -6.24
CA SER A 97 3.31 -9.02 -7.12
C SER A 97 4.76 -9.13 -6.62
N GLN A 98 5.14 -8.39 -5.58
CA GLN A 98 6.51 -8.36 -5.07
C GLN A 98 6.57 -8.53 -3.55
N THR A 99 7.29 -9.55 -3.09
CA THR A 99 7.48 -9.81 -1.65
C THR A 99 8.30 -8.75 -0.93
N GLY A 100 9.07 -7.95 -1.67
CA GLY A 100 9.81 -6.81 -1.14
C GLY A 100 8.93 -5.59 -0.78
N ALA A 101 7.61 -5.64 -0.97
CA ALA A 101 6.73 -4.54 -0.60
C ALA A 101 6.72 -4.30 0.92
N GLU A 102 6.62 -3.02 1.30
CA GLU A 102 6.63 -2.56 2.69
C GLU A 102 5.38 -1.72 2.99
N LEU A 103 4.60 -2.13 3.98
CA LEU A 103 3.39 -1.44 4.43
C LEU A 103 3.58 -0.95 5.86
N GLY A 104 3.57 0.38 6.02
CA GLY A 104 3.75 1.07 7.29
C GLY A 104 2.53 1.06 8.20
N GLU A 105 2.66 1.77 9.31
CA GLU A 105 1.59 1.94 10.30
C GLU A 105 0.41 2.71 9.71
N ASN A 106 -0.83 2.29 10.04
CA ASN A 106 -2.10 2.90 9.62
C ASN A 106 -2.27 3.07 8.11
N VAL A 107 -1.54 2.30 7.30
CA VAL A 107 -1.72 2.30 5.84
C VAL A 107 -3.09 1.73 5.49
N TYR A 108 -3.83 2.44 4.65
CA TYR A 108 -5.06 1.99 4.03
C TYR A 108 -4.84 1.76 2.54
N VAL A 109 -5.05 0.53 2.10
CA VAL A 109 -5.04 0.16 0.67
C VAL A 109 -6.46 -0.16 0.24
N GLY A 110 -7.03 0.72 -0.57
CA GLY A 110 -8.38 0.62 -1.10
C GLY A 110 -8.62 -0.63 -1.95
N PRO A 111 -9.88 -0.90 -2.31
CA PRO A 111 -10.22 -2.07 -3.10
C PRO A 111 -9.64 -2.02 -4.51
N ARG A 112 -9.32 -3.21 -5.05
CA ARG A 112 -8.84 -3.41 -6.43
C ARG A 112 -7.54 -2.66 -6.75
N CYS A 113 -6.69 -2.39 -5.78
CA CYS A 113 -5.35 -1.87 -6.02
C CYS A 113 -4.42 -2.97 -6.56
N GLN A 114 -3.39 -2.56 -7.33
CA GLN A 114 -2.34 -3.45 -7.83
C GLN A 114 -0.98 -2.91 -7.40
N LEU A 115 -0.28 -3.66 -6.55
CA LEU A 115 0.94 -3.20 -5.92
C LEU A 115 2.12 -4.12 -6.27
N GLY A 116 3.16 -3.50 -6.85
CA GLY A 116 4.44 -4.10 -7.12
C GLY A 116 5.44 -3.91 -5.98
N LEU A 117 6.67 -3.53 -6.33
CA LEU A 117 7.72 -3.20 -5.36
C LEU A 117 7.49 -1.77 -4.85
N VAL A 118 6.83 -1.66 -3.72
CA VAL A 118 6.35 -0.40 -3.16
C VAL A 118 6.65 -0.30 -1.68
N ARG A 119 6.98 0.91 -1.22
CA ARG A 119 7.03 1.28 0.19
C ARG A 119 5.95 2.31 0.46
N LEU A 120 4.96 1.91 1.26
CA LEU A 120 3.95 2.81 1.79
C LEU A 120 4.34 3.18 3.23
N GLU A 121 4.67 4.44 3.46
CA GLU A 121 5.00 4.91 4.79
C GLU A 121 3.76 5.01 5.68
N ARG A 122 3.90 5.45 6.94
CA ARG A 122 2.77 5.56 7.87
C ARG A 122 1.67 6.47 7.34
N ASP A 123 0.43 6.18 7.70
CA ASP A 123 -0.75 7.01 7.40
C ASP A 123 -1.01 7.26 5.90
N VAL A 124 -0.44 6.43 5.01
CA VAL A 124 -0.73 6.50 3.56
C VAL A 124 -2.12 5.96 3.28
N LEU A 125 -2.87 6.70 2.45
CA LEU A 125 -4.18 6.33 1.97
C LEU A 125 -4.17 6.14 0.46
N LEU A 126 -4.37 4.89 0.00
CA LEU A 126 -4.61 4.58 -1.40
C LEU A 126 -6.12 4.38 -1.61
N ALA A 127 -6.71 5.16 -2.51
CA ALA A 127 -8.11 4.98 -2.90
C ALA A 127 -8.28 3.74 -3.80
N SER A 128 -9.50 3.48 -4.24
CA SER A 128 -9.83 2.31 -5.06
C SER A 128 -9.08 2.31 -6.40
N GLY A 129 -8.61 1.13 -6.82
CA GLY A 129 -8.05 0.92 -8.16
C GLY A 129 -6.70 1.59 -8.41
N VAL A 130 -6.01 2.03 -7.37
CA VAL A 130 -4.65 2.60 -7.51
C VAL A 130 -3.68 1.52 -7.98
N GLN A 131 -2.85 1.86 -8.97
CA GLN A 131 -1.83 0.98 -9.53
C GLN A 131 -0.43 1.55 -9.26
N ILE A 132 0.41 0.76 -8.59
CA ILE A 132 1.81 1.11 -8.34
C ILE A 132 2.68 -0.06 -8.80
N PRO A 133 3.03 -0.12 -10.09
CA PRO A 133 3.99 -1.09 -10.58
C PRO A 133 5.39 -0.80 -10.01
N SER A 134 6.32 -1.70 -10.20
CA SER A 134 7.69 -1.57 -9.68
C SER A 134 8.53 -0.53 -10.44
N GLY A 135 8.03 0.69 -10.59
CA GLY A 135 8.61 1.79 -11.39
C GLY A 135 8.17 1.77 -12.86
N GLY A 136 8.64 2.76 -13.63
CA GLY A 136 8.25 2.96 -15.04
C GLY A 136 9.09 2.19 -16.07
N LYS A 137 10.17 1.49 -15.65
CA LYS A 137 11.10 0.78 -16.53
C LYS A 137 11.03 -0.74 -16.39
N THR A 138 9.87 -1.28 -16.08
CA THR A 138 9.68 -2.73 -15.88
C THR A 138 9.96 -3.57 -17.11
N HIS A 139 9.96 -2.96 -18.30
CA HIS A 139 10.38 -3.54 -19.55
C HIS A 139 11.19 -2.53 -20.35
N TYR A 140 12.33 -2.96 -20.91
CA TYR A 140 13.06 -2.23 -21.92
C TYR A 140 12.46 -2.50 -23.32
N PHE A 141 12.51 -1.51 -24.19
CA PHE A 141 11.90 -1.57 -25.54
C PHE A 141 12.73 -0.87 -26.62
N ASP A 142 14.01 -0.60 -26.33
CA ASP A 142 14.87 0.20 -27.19
C ASP A 142 15.39 -0.60 -28.41
N ASP A 143 15.35 -1.92 -28.36
CA ASP A 143 15.78 -2.80 -29.45
C ASP A 143 14.58 -3.27 -30.30
N PRO A 144 14.35 -2.69 -31.49
CA PRO A 144 13.23 -3.06 -32.35
C PRO A 144 13.37 -4.46 -32.99
N SER A 145 14.54 -5.08 -32.93
CA SER A 145 14.78 -6.41 -33.49
C SER A 145 14.38 -7.55 -32.57
N ARG A 146 14.08 -7.27 -31.31
CA ARG A 146 13.74 -8.25 -30.26
C ARG A 146 12.36 -8.02 -29.68
N PRO A 147 11.61 -9.07 -29.36
CA PRO A 147 10.37 -8.93 -28.59
C PRO A 147 10.63 -8.23 -27.25
N ILE A 148 9.74 -7.28 -26.84
CA ILE A 148 9.89 -6.51 -25.60
C ILE A 148 10.09 -7.41 -24.38
N ARG A 149 9.37 -8.54 -24.28
CA ARG A 149 9.49 -9.50 -23.18
C ARG A 149 10.89 -10.11 -23.02
N GLU A 150 11.73 -10.03 -24.04
CA GLU A 150 13.08 -10.60 -24.08
C GLU A 150 14.18 -9.56 -23.82
N GLN A 151 13.82 -8.28 -23.75
CA GLN A 151 14.77 -7.20 -23.55
C GLN A 151 15.08 -6.93 -22.07
N GLY A 152 14.37 -7.61 -21.14
CA GLY A 152 14.55 -7.41 -19.71
C GLY A 152 13.80 -6.18 -19.19
N GLY A 153 14.27 -5.65 -18.08
CA GLY A 153 13.66 -4.49 -17.42
C GLY A 153 14.22 -4.30 -16.01
N GLU A 154 13.85 -3.20 -15.39
CA GLU A 154 14.25 -2.82 -14.04
C GLU A 154 13.03 -2.70 -13.13
N ARG A 155 13.09 -3.32 -11.95
CA ARG A 155 12.10 -3.12 -10.89
C ARG A 155 12.70 -2.25 -9.81
N ARG A 156 12.07 -1.10 -9.58
CA ARG A 156 12.48 -0.12 -8.57
C ARG A 156 11.42 -0.04 -7.47
N MET A 157 11.89 0.14 -6.24
CA MET A 157 11.01 0.50 -5.12
C MET A 157 10.40 1.88 -5.38
N VAL A 158 9.07 1.96 -5.43
CA VAL A 158 8.33 3.22 -5.47
C VAL A 158 7.94 3.57 -4.04
N THR A 159 8.35 4.75 -3.57
CA THR A 159 8.07 5.20 -2.20
C THR A 159 6.92 6.19 -2.18
N ILE A 160 5.93 5.92 -1.35
CA ILE A 160 4.83 6.85 -1.04
C ILE A 160 5.04 7.36 0.38
N GLY A 161 5.35 8.64 0.50
CA GLY A 161 5.69 9.29 1.76
C GLY A 161 4.51 9.36 2.73
N ALA A 162 4.83 9.49 4.03
CA ALA A 162 3.86 9.46 5.12
C ALA A 162 2.71 10.47 4.95
N GLY A 163 1.49 10.07 5.28
CA GLY A 163 0.31 10.93 5.23
C GLY A 163 -0.12 11.34 3.81
N THR A 164 0.37 10.68 2.78
CA THR A 164 0.01 10.91 1.37
C THR A 164 -1.33 10.28 1.03
N TRP A 165 -2.11 10.98 0.21
CA TRP A 165 -3.34 10.46 -0.37
C TRP A 165 -3.19 10.28 -1.89
N ILE A 166 -3.40 9.05 -2.37
CA ILE A 166 -3.45 8.73 -3.79
C ILE A 166 -4.92 8.49 -4.18
N GLY A 167 -5.42 9.31 -5.09
CA GLY A 167 -6.80 9.30 -5.58
C GLY A 167 -7.14 8.05 -6.41
N THR A 168 -8.43 7.77 -6.52
CA THR A 168 -8.99 6.61 -7.22
C THR A 168 -8.44 6.46 -8.64
N GLY A 169 -8.02 5.26 -9.00
CA GLY A 169 -7.56 4.93 -10.35
C GLY A 169 -6.25 5.60 -10.77
N ALA A 170 -5.52 6.24 -9.87
CA ALA A 170 -4.21 6.81 -10.20
C ALA A 170 -3.17 5.71 -10.46
N ILE A 171 -2.26 5.98 -11.41
CA ILE A 171 -1.11 5.13 -11.72
C ILE A 171 0.16 5.85 -11.27
N VAL A 172 0.95 5.21 -10.40
CA VAL A 172 2.11 5.84 -9.79
C VAL A 172 3.37 5.07 -10.17
N LEU A 173 4.20 5.66 -11.03
CA LEU A 173 5.45 5.08 -11.54
C LEU A 173 6.69 5.64 -10.83
N GLU A 174 6.54 6.73 -10.08
CA GLU A 174 7.63 7.45 -9.41
C GLU A 174 7.26 7.80 -7.97
N ASP A 175 8.26 8.19 -7.18
CA ASP A 175 8.09 8.48 -5.76
C ASP A 175 7.15 9.66 -5.52
N VAL A 176 6.39 9.59 -4.44
CA VAL A 176 5.48 10.66 -4.00
C VAL A 176 5.87 11.08 -2.60
N GLY A 177 6.19 12.38 -2.44
CA GLY A 177 6.64 12.97 -1.20
C GLY A 177 5.57 12.95 -0.10
N LYS A 178 6.03 13.10 1.13
CA LYS A 178 5.21 13.13 2.36
C LYS A 178 4.10 14.18 2.26
N GLY A 179 2.90 13.81 2.72
CA GLY A 179 1.76 14.71 2.79
C GLY A 179 1.22 15.18 1.44
N ALA A 180 1.72 14.65 0.33
CA ALA A 180 1.24 15.01 -1.00
C ALA A 180 -0.15 14.41 -1.30
N ILE A 181 -0.82 14.97 -2.29
CA ILE A 181 -2.09 14.49 -2.81
C ILE A 181 -1.95 14.27 -4.31
N VAL A 182 -2.27 13.08 -4.77
CA VAL A 182 -2.38 12.76 -6.19
C VAL A 182 -3.86 12.61 -6.53
N ALA A 183 -4.36 13.43 -7.44
CA ALA A 183 -5.77 13.43 -7.84
C ALA A 183 -6.16 12.12 -8.52
N ALA A 184 -7.46 11.80 -8.51
CA ALA A 184 -8.01 10.61 -9.15
C ALA A 184 -7.68 10.57 -10.66
N GLY A 185 -7.40 9.36 -11.19
CA GLY A 185 -7.08 9.14 -12.60
C GLY A 185 -5.74 9.72 -13.07
N SER A 186 -4.91 10.23 -12.18
CA SER A 186 -3.61 10.81 -12.55
C SER A 186 -2.55 9.75 -12.85
N VAL A 187 -1.58 10.07 -13.73
CA VAL A 187 -0.44 9.21 -14.03
C VAL A 187 0.85 9.90 -13.61
N VAL A 188 1.44 9.46 -12.50
CA VAL A 188 2.68 10.01 -11.95
C VAL A 188 3.88 9.40 -12.68
N THR A 189 4.53 10.19 -13.52
CA THR A 189 5.71 9.80 -14.32
C THR A 189 7.00 10.49 -13.89
N LYS A 190 6.92 11.42 -12.93
CA LYS A 190 8.03 12.13 -12.30
C LYS A 190 7.78 12.23 -10.80
N PRO A 191 8.82 12.30 -9.96
CA PRO A 191 8.65 12.45 -8.53
C PRO A 191 7.77 13.64 -8.16
N ILE A 192 6.87 13.44 -7.20
CA ILE A 192 6.00 14.50 -6.65
C ILE A 192 6.62 15.00 -5.34
N PRO A 193 6.83 16.33 -5.18
CA PRO A 193 7.37 16.91 -3.95
C PRO A 193 6.45 16.69 -2.73
N GLU A 194 7.02 16.88 -1.54
CA GLU A 194 6.27 16.90 -0.29
C GLU A 194 5.18 17.97 -0.30
N ASN A 195 4.02 17.65 0.30
CA ASN A 195 2.87 18.55 0.45
C ASN A 195 2.32 19.14 -0.87
N ALA A 196 2.71 18.60 -2.01
CA ALA A 196 2.19 19.02 -3.31
C ALA A 196 0.83 18.38 -3.59
N VAL A 197 -0.01 19.08 -4.34
CA VAL A 197 -1.22 18.55 -4.98
C VAL A 197 -0.91 18.40 -6.47
N ALA A 198 -0.96 17.18 -6.98
CA ALA A 198 -0.66 16.86 -8.36
C ALA A 198 -1.84 16.23 -9.08
N ALA A 199 -2.05 16.58 -10.35
CA ALA A 199 -3.15 16.06 -11.16
C ALA A 199 -2.76 15.94 -12.65
N GLY A 200 -3.46 15.07 -13.37
CA GLY A 200 -3.41 14.94 -14.82
C GLY A 200 -2.62 13.75 -15.34
N VAL A 201 -2.55 13.66 -16.68
CA VAL A 201 -1.83 12.61 -17.43
C VAL A 201 -0.94 13.28 -18.48
N PRO A 202 0.37 13.39 -18.24
CA PRO A 202 1.10 13.07 -17.02
C PRO A 202 0.78 14.04 -15.87
N ALA A 203 0.89 13.57 -14.63
CA ALA A 203 0.62 14.37 -13.44
C ALA A 203 1.61 15.53 -13.31
N LYS A 204 1.07 16.72 -13.04
CA LYS A 204 1.83 17.95 -12.76
C LYS A 204 1.40 18.50 -11.40
N VAL A 205 2.34 19.11 -10.68
CA VAL A 205 2.02 19.86 -9.47
C VAL A 205 1.17 21.07 -9.85
N ILE A 206 -0.01 21.19 -9.25
CA ILE A 206 -0.96 22.28 -9.50
C ILE A 206 -0.96 23.32 -8.38
N ARG A 207 -0.62 22.91 -7.15
CA ARG A 207 -0.43 23.82 -6.00
C ARG A 207 0.26 23.08 -4.86
N THR A 208 0.64 23.79 -3.81
CA THR A 208 0.98 23.16 -2.54
C THR A 208 -0.28 22.96 -1.69
N ARG A 209 -0.26 22.00 -0.77
CA ARG A 209 -1.41 21.64 0.07
C ARG A 209 -1.87 22.78 0.98
N PHE A 210 -0.96 23.66 1.38
CA PHE A 210 -1.21 24.75 2.33
C PHE A 210 -1.45 26.12 1.68
N GLU A 211 -1.21 26.25 0.39
CA GLU A 211 -1.64 27.41 -0.37
C GLU A 211 -3.14 27.30 -0.64
N LYS A 212 -3.92 28.26 -0.13
CA LYS A 212 -5.33 28.40 -0.55
C LYS A 212 -5.33 28.72 -2.04
N GLY A 213 -5.94 27.87 -2.86
CA GLY A 213 -6.15 28.18 -4.27
C GLY A 213 -6.89 29.52 -4.40
N GLU A 214 -6.37 30.42 -5.23
CA GLU A 214 -7.10 31.65 -5.63
C GLU A 214 -8.32 31.26 -6.48
N GLY A 215 -9.35 30.70 -5.87
CA GLY A 215 -10.51 30.22 -6.64
C GLY A 215 -11.69 29.71 -5.85
N GLU A 216 -11.58 29.47 -4.55
CA GLU A 216 -12.74 29.12 -3.72
C GLU A 216 -13.31 30.38 -3.04
N LYS A 217 -13.91 31.26 -3.85
CA LYS A 217 -15.00 32.14 -3.40
C LYS A 217 -16.29 31.43 -3.76
N GLY A 218 -17.00 30.95 -2.70
CA GLY A 218 -18.24 30.39 -2.91
C GLY A 218 -19.25 30.32 -2.03
#